data_e47be90880a1c35b1cc5b5387f35966e
#
_entry.id   e47be90880a1c35b1cc5b5387f35966e
#
_cell.length_a   1.000
_cell.length_b   1.000
_cell.length_c   1.000
_cell.angle_alpha   90.00
_cell.angle_beta   90.00
_cell.angle_gamma   90.00
#
_symmetry.space_group_name_H-M   'P 1'
#
loop_
_entity.id
_entity.type
_entity.pdbx_description
1 polymer ?
#
loop_
_entity_poly.entity_id
_entity_poly.type
_entity_poly.pdbx_seq_one_letter_code
_entity_poly.pdbx_strand_id
1 'polypeptide(L)'
;MNQTPQTFARRTVSRRTALTAAGAFGMAGILSACGLSGDKVFSGEHEGIIVGSAAFAESQILAEIYAGALARAGFNARTQLSIGAREAYLGALASGAVDVIPDYSGNLLLYLDPKATANTAQEILQALPAALGTLTTGGSGAEIRALNASEAEDKDSLVVTAQT
;
A
#
# COMPACT_ATOMS: atom_id res chain seq x y z
N MET A 1 60.40 14.66 12.33
CA MET A 1 58.92 14.57 12.31
C MET A 1 58.55 13.18 12.68
N ASN A 2 58.10 13.00 13.91
CA ASN A 2 57.97 11.69 14.59
C ASN A 2 56.48 11.31 14.57
N GLN A 3 56.13 10.30 13.83
CA GLN A 3 54.79 9.72 13.85
C GLN A 3 54.77 8.44 14.72
N THR A 4 54.04 8.52 15.83
CA THR A 4 53.80 7.44 16.76
C THR A 4 52.68 6.52 16.23
N PRO A 5 52.83 5.19 16.19
CA PRO A 5 51.76 4.29 15.76
C PRO A 5 50.77 4.04 16.90
N GLN A 6 49.48 4.26 16.60
CA GLN A 6 48.37 3.94 17.51
C GLN A 6 48.07 2.45 17.51
N THR A 7 48.29 1.84 18.65
CA THR A 7 48.02 0.41 18.90
C THR A 7 46.54 0.22 19.22
N PHE A 8 45.78 -0.44 18.33
CA PHE A 8 44.41 -0.86 18.57
C PHE A 8 44.40 -2.11 19.50
N ALA A 9 43.98 -1.93 20.75
CA ALA A 9 43.76 -3.03 21.69
C ALA A 9 42.45 -3.77 21.31
N ARG A 10 42.57 -5.01 20.84
CA ARG A 10 41.47 -5.97 20.70
C ARG A 10 40.99 -6.40 22.08
N ARG A 11 39.78 -6.02 22.47
CA ARG A 11 39.11 -6.60 23.65
C ARG A 11 38.58 -8.00 23.25
N THR A 12 39.24 -9.03 23.76
CA THR A 12 38.72 -10.39 23.76
C THR A 12 37.65 -10.54 24.83
N VAL A 13 36.41 -10.73 24.44
CA VAL A 13 35.31 -11.07 25.36
C VAL A 13 35.41 -12.56 25.69
N SER A 14 35.74 -12.88 26.96
CA SER A 14 35.83 -14.25 27.46
C SER A 14 34.43 -14.90 27.54
N ARG A 15 34.30 -16.08 26.90
CA ARG A 15 33.08 -16.91 26.84
C ARG A 15 32.76 -17.70 28.15
N ARG A 16 33.23 -17.27 29.32
CA ARG A 16 33.14 -18.08 30.54
C ARG A 16 32.36 -17.46 31.70
N THR A 17 31.45 -16.51 31.47
CA THR A 17 30.65 -15.97 32.58
C THR A 17 29.19 -15.79 32.13
N ALA A 18 28.50 -16.87 31.84
CA ALA A 18 27.04 -16.87 31.60
C ALA A 18 26.42 -18.24 31.90
N LEU A 19 26.73 -18.79 33.09
CA LEU A 19 26.06 -20.02 33.56
C LEU A 19 26.04 -20.00 35.09
N THR A 20 25.25 -19.11 35.72
CA THR A 20 24.68 -19.30 37.03
C THR A 20 23.67 -18.19 37.31
N ALA A 21 22.42 -18.39 36.92
CA ALA A 21 21.22 -17.87 37.51
C ALA A 21 20.03 -18.69 36.98
N ALA A 22 19.98 -19.96 37.40
CA ALA A 22 18.77 -20.75 37.36
C ALA A 22 18.07 -20.55 38.70
N GLY A 23 16.92 -19.92 38.70
CA GLY A 23 16.16 -19.71 39.92
C GLY A 23 14.84 -18.99 39.66
N ALA A 24 13.76 -19.79 39.47
CA ALA A 24 12.37 -19.46 39.75
C ALA A 24 11.82 -18.13 39.20
N PHE A 25 11.07 -18.21 38.08
CA PHE A 25 9.75 -17.57 38.01
C PHE A 25 9.04 -18.04 36.71
N GLY A 26 7.89 -18.69 36.89
CA GLY A 26 6.67 -18.50 36.14
C GLY A 26 6.66 -18.94 34.69
N MET A 27 6.04 -20.10 34.40
CA MET A 27 5.42 -20.45 33.12
C MET A 27 4.39 -19.38 32.69
N ALA A 28 4.82 -18.35 31.99
CA ALA A 28 3.95 -17.46 31.24
C ALA A 28 4.79 -16.78 30.16
N GLY A 29 4.88 -17.34 28.96
CA GLY A 29 5.61 -16.64 27.91
C GLY A 29 6.13 -17.47 26.75
N ILE A 30 5.45 -18.54 26.33
CA ILE A 30 5.77 -19.18 25.03
C ILE A 30 4.52 -19.13 24.14
N LEU A 31 4.06 -17.91 23.82
CA LEU A 31 3.05 -17.63 22.81
C LEU A 31 3.40 -16.38 21.98
N SER A 32 4.67 -15.99 21.94
CA SER A 32 5.16 -14.86 21.15
C SER A 32 6.05 -15.27 19.95
N ALA A 33 5.92 -16.49 19.45
CA ALA A 33 6.71 -16.96 18.32
C ALA A 33 5.90 -17.13 17.03
N CYS A 34 4.67 -16.61 16.95
CA CYS A 34 3.99 -16.32 15.70
C CYS A 34 3.85 -14.81 15.61
N GLY A 35 4.86 -14.16 15.04
CA GLY A 35 4.86 -12.73 14.75
C GLY A 35 3.86 -12.37 13.65
N LEU A 36 2.59 -12.57 13.92
CA LEU A 36 1.47 -11.93 13.23
C LEU A 36 1.09 -10.66 14.03
N SER A 37 2.06 -9.77 14.18
CA SER A 37 1.75 -8.37 14.47
C SER A 37 1.19 -7.80 13.18
N GLY A 38 -0.14 -7.82 13.04
CA GLY A 38 -0.86 -7.27 11.90
C GLY A 38 -0.64 -5.77 11.66
N ASP A 39 0.08 -5.09 12.56
CA ASP A 39 0.33 -3.64 12.49
C ASP A 39 1.53 -3.24 11.61
N LYS A 40 2.33 -4.20 11.13
CA LYS A 40 3.49 -3.88 10.27
C LYS A 40 3.30 -4.19 8.80
N VAL A 41 2.20 -4.81 8.42
CA VAL A 41 1.94 -5.16 7.02
C VAL A 41 1.52 -3.93 6.20
N PHE A 42 1.06 -2.86 6.87
CA PHE A 42 0.57 -1.62 6.27
C PHE A 42 1.14 -0.36 6.93
N SER A 43 2.38 -0.38 7.40
CA SER A 43 3.04 0.86 7.81
C SER A 43 3.56 1.57 6.56
N GLY A 44 3.06 2.78 6.30
CA GLY A 44 3.35 3.58 5.11
C GLY A 44 4.77 4.13 4.98
N GLU A 45 5.75 3.58 5.70
CA GLU A 45 7.15 3.98 5.56
C GLU A 45 7.86 3.03 4.59
N HIS A 46 7.99 3.45 3.34
CA HIS A 46 8.78 2.75 2.32
C HIS A 46 9.51 3.74 1.43
N GLU A 47 10.63 3.31 0.86
CA GLU A 47 11.33 4.10 -0.15
C GLU A 47 10.70 3.91 -1.53
N GLY A 48 10.50 5.03 -2.25
CA GLY A 48 9.97 5.04 -3.60
C GLY A 48 8.44 5.03 -3.66
N ILE A 49 7.92 4.77 -4.86
CA ILE A 49 6.48 4.77 -5.16
C ILE A 49 5.99 3.33 -5.29
N ILE A 50 4.97 2.95 -4.54
CA ILE A 50 4.32 1.65 -4.66
C ILE A 50 3.00 1.82 -5.41
N VAL A 51 2.88 1.13 -6.55
CA VAL A 51 1.64 1.06 -7.32
C VAL A 51 0.91 -0.23 -6.94
N GLY A 52 -0.22 -0.10 -6.28
CA GLY A 52 -1.05 -1.22 -5.87
C GLY A 52 -2.01 -1.69 -6.96
N SER A 53 -2.55 -2.92 -6.83
CA SER A 53 -3.64 -3.41 -7.67
C SER A 53 -4.70 -4.15 -6.87
N ALA A 54 -5.94 -4.17 -7.43
CA ALA A 54 -6.97 -5.12 -7.04
C ALA A 54 -6.57 -6.56 -7.43
N ALA A 55 -7.38 -7.55 -7.02
CA ALA A 55 -7.08 -8.98 -7.22
C ALA A 55 -7.47 -9.53 -8.60
N PHE A 56 -7.82 -8.69 -9.59
CA PHE A 56 -8.15 -9.12 -10.95
C PHE A 56 -7.08 -8.69 -11.97
N ALA A 57 -6.98 -9.45 -13.06
CA ALA A 57 -5.85 -9.37 -14.00
C ALA A 57 -5.66 -7.99 -14.63
N GLU A 58 -6.74 -7.30 -15.02
CA GLU A 58 -6.66 -5.99 -15.66
C GLU A 58 -6.04 -4.95 -14.70
N SER A 59 -6.48 -4.91 -13.43
CA SER A 59 -5.91 -3.99 -12.44
C SER A 59 -4.42 -4.25 -12.22
N GLN A 60 -3.99 -5.52 -12.25
CA GLN A 60 -2.58 -5.88 -12.14
C GLN A 60 -1.76 -5.38 -13.34
N ILE A 61 -2.29 -5.56 -14.56
CA ILE A 61 -1.64 -5.06 -15.78
C ILE A 61 -1.52 -3.52 -15.74
N LEU A 62 -2.58 -2.83 -15.33
CA LEU A 62 -2.54 -1.37 -15.20
C LEU A 62 -1.51 -0.92 -14.16
N ALA A 63 -1.42 -1.60 -13.02
CA ALA A 63 -0.41 -1.30 -12.00
C ALA A 63 1.02 -1.45 -12.54
N GLU A 64 1.29 -2.52 -13.30
CA GLU A 64 2.60 -2.72 -13.95
C GLU A 64 2.91 -1.63 -14.98
N ILE A 65 1.92 -1.21 -15.77
CA ILE A 65 2.08 -0.11 -16.73
C ILE A 65 2.42 1.20 -16.02
N TYR A 66 1.70 1.56 -14.95
CA TYR A 66 1.98 2.77 -14.19
C TYR A 66 3.34 2.72 -13.50
N ALA A 67 3.70 1.61 -12.85
CA ALA A 67 5.01 1.44 -12.22
C ALA A 67 6.14 1.54 -13.27
N GLY A 68 5.97 0.91 -14.43
CA GLY A 68 6.92 1.00 -15.55
C GLY A 68 7.06 2.42 -16.09
N ALA A 69 5.97 3.17 -16.21
CA ALA A 69 6.00 4.57 -16.66
C ALA A 69 6.73 5.46 -15.64
N LEU A 70 6.46 5.30 -14.35
CA LEU A 70 7.15 6.01 -13.27
C LEU A 70 8.64 5.69 -13.24
N ALA A 71 9.01 4.41 -13.38
CA ALA A 71 10.41 4.00 -13.44
C ALA A 71 11.15 4.62 -14.64
N ARG A 72 10.50 4.69 -15.81
CA ARG A 72 11.05 5.36 -17.00
C ARG A 72 11.22 6.87 -16.80
N ALA A 73 10.38 7.48 -15.97
CA ALA A 73 10.49 8.90 -15.58
C ALA A 73 11.56 9.15 -14.50
N GLY A 74 12.26 8.11 -14.04
CA GLY A 74 13.36 8.21 -13.08
C GLY A 74 12.95 8.03 -11.62
N PHE A 75 11.70 7.65 -11.34
CA PHE A 75 11.26 7.35 -9.98
C PHE A 75 11.63 5.91 -9.59
N ASN A 76 11.96 5.70 -8.32
CA ASN A 76 12.03 4.36 -7.77
C ASN A 76 10.59 3.84 -7.58
N ALA A 77 10.07 3.09 -8.54
CA ALA A 77 8.70 2.60 -8.53
C ALA A 77 8.67 1.07 -8.59
N ARG A 78 7.73 0.48 -7.86
CA ARG A 78 7.48 -0.97 -7.81
C ARG A 78 6.00 -1.25 -7.67
N THR A 79 5.59 -2.48 -7.89
CA THR A 79 4.19 -2.91 -7.75
C THR A 79 3.94 -3.68 -6.46
N GLN A 80 2.72 -3.60 -5.96
CA GLN A 80 2.14 -4.50 -4.97
C GLN A 80 0.81 -5.01 -5.53
N LEU A 81 0.86 -6.19 -6.13
CA LEU A 81 -0.27 -6.76 -6.87
C LEU A 81 -1.21 -7.57 -5.98
N SER A 82 -2.45 -7.76 -6.45
CA SER A 82 -3.44 -8.64 -5.82
C SER A 82 -3.74 -8.32 -4.36
N ILE A 83 -3.85 -7.06 -4.00
CA ILE A 83 -4.13 -6.65 -2.61
C ILE A 83 -5.49 -7.16 -2.14
N GLY A 84 -6.46 -7.25 -3.04
CA GLY A 84 -7.79 -7.77 -2.72
C GLY A 84 -8.93 -6.98 -3.35
N ALA A 85 -10.09 -6.99 -2.70
CA ALA A 85 -11.26 -6.20 -3.07
C ALA A 85 -11.05 -4.71 -2.73
N ARG A 86 -12.01 -3.84 -3.14
CA ARG A 86 -11.88 -2.38 -3.03
C ARG A 86 -11.60 -1.92 -1.61
N GLU A 87 -12.20 -2.50 -0.62
CA GLU A 87 -11.96 -2.19 0.79
C GLU A 87 -10.50 -2.38 1.18
N ALA A 88 -9.89 -3.48 0.73
CA ALA A 88 -8.52 -3.82 1.08
C ALA A 88 -7.51 -2.85 0.43
N TYR A 89 -7.63 -2.59 -0.87
CA TYR A 89 -6.67 -1.70 -1.53
C TYR A 89 -6.89 -0.21 -1.21
N LEU A 90 -8.12 0.24 -0.94
CA LEU A 90 -8.36 1.59 -0.43
C LEU A 90 -7.83 1.74 1.00
N GLY A 91 -7.93 0.70 1.83
CA GLY A 91 -7.29 0.66 3.14
C GLY A 91 -5.76 0.76 3.05
N ALA A 92 -5.16 0.05 2.09
CA ALA A 92 -3.72 0.13 1.83
C ALA A 92 -3.30 1.54 1.37
N LEU A 93 -4.09 2.18 0.49
CA LEU A 93 -3.85 3.56 0.05
C LEU A 93 -4.01 4.55 1.22
N ALA A 94 -5.07 4.43 2.02
CA ALA A 94 -5.32 5.30 3.16
C ALA A 94 -4.25 5.18 4.26
N SER A 95 -3.67 4.00 4.44
CA SER A 95 -2.58 3.78 5.38
C SER A 95 -1.20 4.19 4.85
N GLY A 96 -1.08 4.50 3.55
CA GLY A 96 0.20 4.78 2.89
C GLY A 96 1.03 3.52 2.60
N ALA A 97 0.45 2.34 2.65
CA ALA A 97 1.12 1.10 2.26
C ALA A 97 1.31 0.98 0.74
N VAL A 98 0.49 1.70 -0.02
CA VAL A 98 0.64 1.96 -1.46
C VAL A 98 0.37 3.42 -1.73
N ASP A 99 0.96 3.96 -2.80
CA ASP A 99 0.88 5.39 -3.14
C ASP A 99 -0.08 5.66 -4.29
N VAL A 100 -0.24 4.69 -5.19
CA VAL A 100 -1.04 4.81 -6.41
C VAL A 100 -1.85 3.54 -6.63
N ILE A 101 -3.12 3.70 -6.99
CA ILE A 101 -4.00 2.58 -7.38
C ILE A 101 -4.76 2.98 -8.65
N PRO A 102 -4.73 2.20 -9.72
CA PRO A 102 -5.66 2.35 -10.84
C PRO A 102 -7.04 1.84 -10.42
N ASP A 103 -8.07 2.65 -10.61
CA ASP A 103 -9.46 2.28 -10.32
C ASP A 103 -10.41 2.92 -11.33
N TYR A 104 -11.61 2.39 -11.43
CA TYR A 104 -12.70 2.90 -12.27
C TYR A 104 -13.44 4.01 -11.53
N SER A 105 -13.36 5.22 -12.06
CA SER A 105 -13.86 6.44 -11.40
C SER A 105 -15.33 6.36 -11.01
N GLY A 106 -16.19 5.81 -11.88
CA GLY A 106 -17.61 5.65 -11.60
C GLY A 106 -17.90 4.66 -10.48
N ASN A 107 -17.25 3.48 -10.54
CA ASN A 107 -17.41 2.46 -9.50
C ASN A 107 -16.80 2.90 -8.16
N LEU A 108 -15.72 3.65 -8.19
CA LEU A 108 -15.13 4.23 -7.00
C LEU A 108 -16.05 5.27 -6.37
N LEU A 109 -16.63 6.18 -7.17
CA LEU A 109 -17.57 7.17 -6.67
C LEU A 109 -18.78 6.51 -6.00
N LEU A 110 -19.41 5.53 -6.64
CA LEU A 110 -20.56 4.81 -6.07
C LEU A 110 -20.21 4.01 -4.81
N TYR A 111 -18.98 3.52 -4.71
CA TYR A 111 -18.51 2.85 -3.50
C TYR A 111 -18.37 3.83 -2.33
N LEU A 112 -17.83 5.02 -2.57
CA LEU A 112 -17.60 6.04 -1.55
C LEU A 112 -18.88 6.81 -1.20
N ASP A 113 -19.72 7.07 -2.19
CA ASP A 113 -21.03 7.70 -2.04
C ASP A 113 -22.11 6.91 -2.81
N PRO A 114 -22.79 5.97 -2.14
CA PRO A 114 -23.86 5.18 -2.77
C PRO A 114 -25.07 5.98 -3.23
N LYS A 115 -25.14 7.27 -2.89
CA LYS A 115 -26.24 8.19 -3.30
C LYS A 115 -25.82 9.12 -4.45
N ALA A 116 -24.59 8.98 -4.94
CA ALA A 116 -24.12 9.78 -6.06
C ALA A 116 -25.00 9.56 -7.29
N THR A 117 -25.40 10.66 -7.92
CA THR A 117 -26.23 10.65 -9.15
C THR A 117 -25.44 10.99 -10.40
N ALA A 118 -24.17 11.33 -10.26
CA ALA A 118 -23.26 11.61 -11.38
C ALA A 118 -23.13 10.37 -12.27
N ASN A 119 -23.38 10.55 -13.60
CA ASN A 119 -23.40 9.44 -14.56
C ASN A 119 -22.60 9.72 -15.83
N THR A 120 -22.09 10.93 -15.99
CA THR A 120 -21.14 11.28 -17.05
C THR A 120 -19.73 11.32 -16.50
N ALA A 121 -18.73 11.04 -17.34
CA ALA A 121 -17.32 11.08 -16.93
C ALA A 121 -16.96 12.42 -16.27
N GLN A 122 -17.46 13.54 -16.80
CA GLN A 122 -17.21 14.87 -16.26
C GLN A 122 -17.83 15.06 -14.86
N GLU A 123 -19.09 14.68 -14.66
CA GLU A 123 -19.77 14.78 -13.39
C GLU A 123 -19.09 13.89 -12.32
N ILE A 124 -18.72 12.67 -12.69
CA ILE A 124 -18.01 11.73 -11.83
C ILE A 124 -16.68 12.33 -11.36
N LEU A 125 -15.87 12.87 -12.28
CA LEU A 125 -14.60 13.48 -11.94
C LEU A 125 -14.73 14.74 -11.09
N GLN A 126 -15.84 15.48 -11.21
CA GLN A 126 -16.15 16.64 -10.35
C GLN A 126 -16.58 16.22 -8.95
N ALA A 127 -17.30 15.10 -8.80
CA ALA A 127 -17.78 14.60 -7.52
C ALA A 127 -16.71 13.83 -6.73
N LEU A 128 -15.79 13.19 -7.42
CA LEU A 128 -14.81 12.26 -6.84
C LEU A 128 -13.94 12.90 -5.74
N PRO A 129 -13.43 14.13 -5.86
CA PRO A 129 -12.60 14.74 -4.82
C PRO A 129 -13.32 14.85 -3.46
N ALA A 130 -14.60 15.20 -3.45
CA ALA A 130 -15.39 15.27 -2.21
C ALA A 130 -15.59 13.88 -1.60
N ALA A 131 -15.86 12.87 -2.42
CA ALA A 131 -16.01 11.49 -1.98
C ALA A 131 -14.68 10.91 -1.43
N LEU A 132 -13.56 11.18 -2.08
CA LEU A 132 -12.23 10.77 -1.61
C LEU A 132 -11.85 11.40 -0.27
N GLY A 133 -12.32 12.62 0.00
CA GLY A 133 -12.13 13.29 1.30
C GLY A 133 -12.77 12.55 2.48
N THR A 134 -13.65 11.57 2.24
CA THR A 134 -14.21 10.71 3.30
C THR A 134 -13.26 9.59 3.73
N LEU A 135 -12.24 9.27 2.93
CA LEU A 135 -11.23 8.28 3.29
C LEU A 135 -10.30 8.87 4.36
N THR A 136 -10.34 8.26 5.54
CA THR A 136 -9.46 8.66 6.63
C THR A 136 -8.05 8.14 6.36
N THR A 137 -7.11 9.04 6.15
CA THR A 137 -5.70 8.66 6.05
C THR A 137 -5.16 8.34 7.45
N GLY A 138 -4.74 7.10 7.64
CA GLY A 138 -4.30 6.55 8.93
C GLY A 138 -3.00 7.16 9.46
N GLY A 139 -3.02 8.46 9.78
CA GLY A 139 -1.91 9.11 10.47
C GLY A 139 -0.82 9.71 9.59
N SER A 140 -0.78 9.47 8.29
CA SER A 140 0.20 10.07 7.38
C SER A 140 -0.09 11.54 7.06
N GLY A 141 -1.32 12.00 7.29
CA GLY A 141 -1.77 13.35 6.90
C GLY A 141 -1.77 13.59 5.39
N ALA A 142 -1.50 12.57 4.59
CA ALA A 142 -1.47 12.67 3.14
C ALA A 142 -2.89 12.75 2.58
N GLU A 143 -3.12 13.65 1.65
CA GLU A 143 -4.39 13.77 0.93
C GLU A 143 -4.45 12.75 -0.20
N ILE A 144 -5.54 11.97 -0.26
CA ILE A 144 -5.83 11.08 -1.40
C ILE A 144 -6.53 11.89 -2.49
N ARG A 145 -5.99 11.84 -3.71
CA ARG A 145 -6.51 12.59 -4.85
C ARG A 145 -6.69 11.69 -6.07
N ALA A 146 -7.74 11.94 -6.84
CA ALA A 146 -7.83 11.43 -8.20
C ALA A 146 -6.88 12.22 -9.11
N LEU A 147 -6.09 11.51 -9.90
CA LEU A 147 -5.31 12.09 -10.99
C LEU A 147 -6.20 12.27 -12.24
N ASN A 148 -5.63 12.81 -13.31
CA ASN A 148 -6.34 12.93 -14.57
C ASN A 148 -6.80 11.54 -15.05
N ALA A 149 -8.08 11.46 -15.44
CA ALA A 149 -8.62 10.22 -15.98
C ALA A 149 -7.94 9.85 -17.30
N SER A 150 -7.80 8.55 -17.53
CA SER A 150 -7.47 8.01 -18.83
C SER A 150 -8.65 8.20 -19.80
N GLU A 151 -8.39 8.22 -21.12
CA GLU A 151 -9.43 8.17 -22.14
C GLU A 151 -10.04 6.76 -22.29
N ALA A 152 -9.45 5.75 -21.66
CA ALA A 152 -9.99 4.40 -21.63
C ALA A 152 -11.26 4.35 -20.79
N GLU A 153 -12.29 3.72 -21.35
CA GLU A 153 -13.58 3.52 -20.70
C GLU A 153 -13.89 2.01 -20.61
N ASP A 154 -14.45 1.60 -19.49
CA ASP A 154 -15.09 0.30 -19.31
C ASP A 154 -16.58 0.53 -19.11
N LYS A 155 -17.39 0.03 -20.04
CA LYS A 155 -18.85 0.21 -20.04
C LYS A 155 -19.51 -1.16 -20.06
N ASP A 156 -20.19 -1.46 -18.99
CA ASP A 156 -21.07 -2.63 -18.93
C ASP A 156 -22.22 -2.49 -19.93
N SER A 157 -22.55 -3.58 -20.63
CA SER A 157 -23.70 -3.65 -21.51
C SER A 157 -24.48 -4.92 -21.27
N LEU A 158 -25.81 -4.81 -21.31
CA LEU A 158 -26.69 -5.97 -21.33
C LEU A 158 -26.78 -6.52 -22.74
N VAL A 159 -26.41 -7.78 -22.90
CA VAL A 159 -26.54 -8.47 -24.18
C VAL A 159 -27.74 -9.42 -24.10
N VAL A 160 -28.69 -9.25 -24.98
CA VAL A 160 -29.89 -10.10 -25.09
C VAL A 160 -29.95 -10.76 -26.47
N THR A 161 -30.64 -11.90 -26.57
CA THR A 161 -30.88 -12.53 -27.86
C THR A 161 -31.92 -11.74 -28.66
N ALA A 162 -31.85 -11.78 -29.97
CA ALA A 162 -32.80 -11.09 -30.87
C ALA A 162 -34.26 -11.61 -30.75
N GLN A 163 -34.48 -12.65 -29.97
CA GLN A 163 -35.80 -13.31 -29.76
C GLN A 163 -36.42 -12.98 -28.41
N THR A 164 -35.88 -12.02 -27.69
CA THR A 164 -36.40 -11.63 -26.37
C THR A 164 -37.43 -10.54 -26.47
#